data_ba3c786436e618a7aa56076623f237f8
#
_entry.id   ba3c786436e618a7aa56076623f237f8
#
_cell.length_a   1.000
_cell.length_b   1.000
_cell.length_c   1.000
_cell.angle_alpha   90.00
_cell.angle_beta   90.00
_cell.angle_gamma   90.00
#
_symmetry.space_group_name_H-M   'P 1'
#
loop_
_entity.id
_entity.type
_entity.pdbx_description
1 polymer ?
#
loop_
_entity_poly.entity_id
_entity_poly.type
_entity_poly.pdbx_seq_one_letter_code
_entity_poly.pdbx_strand_id
1 'polypeptide(L)' 'MTYAEAVKKLGTTLILSQTELANLLGVSFQTVKRWERGTHKPTIKAKRKLAPYFKKHKIEVDE' A
#
# COMPACT_ATOMS: atom_id res chain seq x y z
N MET A 1 -5.18 -1.24 -11.59
CA MET A 1 -4.58 -2.37 -10.83
C MET A 1 -5.29 -2.57 -9.50
N THR A 2 -5.14 -3.72 -8.90
CA THR A 2 -5.72 -4.00 -7.58
C THR A 2 -4.92 -3.32 -6.48
N TYR A 3 -5.50 -3.23 -5.28
CA TYR A 3 -4.75 -2.72 -4.12
C TYR A 3 -3.51 -3.55 -3.83
N ALA A 4 -3.60 -4.87 -4.00
CA ALA A 4 -2.44 -5.74 -3.80
C ALA A 4 -1.29 -5.33 -4.71
N GLU A 5 -1.57 -5.15 -5.99
CA GLU A 5 -0.58 -4.71 -6.97
C GLU A 5 -0.08 -3.29 -6.69
N ALA A 6 -1.00 -2.40 -6.32
CA ALA A 6 -0.67 -1.00 -6.06
C ALA A 6 0.26 -0.85 -4.85
N VAL A 7 -0.01 -1.59 -3.77
CA VAL A 7 0.84 -1.55 -2.57
C VAL A 7 2.23 -2.11 -2.87
N LYS A 8 2.30 -3.21 -3.61
CA LYS A 8 3.60 -3.75 -4.05
C LYS A 8 4.37 -2.74 -4.89
N LYS A 9 3.68 -2.11 -5.83
CA LYS A 9 4.30 -1.10 -6.70
C LYS A 9 4.81 0.09 -5.90
N LEU A 10 4.04 0.54 -4.91
CA LEU A 10 4.46 1.63 -4.04
C LEU A 10 5.74 1.29 -3.29
N GLY A 11 5.80 0.12 -2.67
CA GLY A 11 7.01 -0.32 -1.97
C GLY A 11 8.21 -0.40 -2.88
N THR A 12 8.04 -0.93 -4.09
CA THR A 12 9.10 -1.01 -5.08
C THR A 12 9.55 0.36 -5.56
N THR A 13 8.59 1.25 -5.81
CA THR A 13 8.87 2.62 -6.28
C THR A 13 9.66 3.40 -5.24
N LEU A 14 9.30 3.26 -3.97
CA LEU A 14 9.98 3.94 -2.87
C LEU A 14 11.24 3.20 -2.40
N ILE A 15 11.48 2.01 -2.93
CA ILE A 15 12.61 1.14 -2.55
C ILE A 15 12.57 0.87 -1.04
N LEU A 16 11.39 0.47 -0.56
CA LEU A 16 11.17 0.16 0.85
C LEU A 16 10.85 -1.31 1.02
N SER A 17 11.32 -1.90 2.12
CA SER A 17 10.87 -3.22 2.55
C SER A 17 9.41 -3.13 3.04
N GLN A 18 8.76 -4.28 3.22
CA GLN A 18 7.41 -4.31 3.77
C GLN A 18 7.35 -3.66 5.16
N THR A 19 8.37 -3.91 5.99
CA THR A 19 8.45 -3.31 7.33
C THR A 19 8.60 -1.79 7.25
N GLU A 20 9.46 -1.31 6.36
CA GLU A 20 9.65 0.12 6.18
C GLU A 20 8.38 0.79 5.64
N LEU A 21 7.72 0.15 4.70
CA LEU A 21 6.45 0.67 4.16
C LEU A 21 5.38 0.71 5.24
N ALA A 22 5.30 -0.33 6.07
CA ALA A 22 4.36 -0.37 7.19
C ALA A 22 4.61 0.80 8.16
N ASN A 23 5.87 1.06 8.48
CA ASN A 23 6.24 2.17 9.35
C ASN A 23 5.85 3.51 8.73
N LEU A 24 6.10 3.68 7.45
CA LEU A 24 5.73 4.90 6.73
C LEU A 24 4.23 5.16 6.79
N LEU A 25 3.43 4.10 6.63
CA LEU A 25 1.97 4.21 6.61
C LEU A 25 1.35 4.15 8.01
N GLY A 26 2.13 3.88 9.05
CA GLY A 26 1.63 3.79 10.39
C GLY A 26 0.76 2.55 10.64
N VAL A 27 1.05 1.46 9.95
CA VAL A 27 0.34 0.18 10.09
C VAL A 27 1.32 -0.93 10.43
N SER A 28 0.80 -2.11 10.80
CA SER A 28 1.67 -3.23 11.12
C SER A 28 2.23 -3.87 9.84
N PHE A 29 3.36 -4.54 9.98
CA PHE A 29 3.97 -5.33 8.91
C PHE A 29 2.98 -6.36 8.35
N GLN A 30 2.24 -7.03 9.22
CA GLN A 30 1.27 -8.03 8.79
C GLN A 30 0.15 -7.43 7.96
N THR A 31 -0.24 -6.18 8.25
CA THR A 31 -1.26 -5.48 7.49
C THR A 31 -0.80 -5.27 6.05
N VAL A 32 0.43 -4.79 5.86
CA VAL A 32 1.01 -4.62 4.52
C VAL A 32 1.08 -5.97 3.79
N LYS A 33 1.54 -6.99 4.50
CA LYS A 33 1.64 -8.34 3.93
C LYS A 33 0.28 -8.86 3.46
N ARG A 34 -0.78 -8.65 4.24
CA ARG A 34 -2.14 -9.06 3.87
C ARG A 34 -2.64 -8.31 2.65
N TRP A 35 -2.37 -7.01 2.56
CA TRP A 35 -2.76 -6.23 1.39
C TRP A 35 -2.04 -6.73 0.14
N GLU A 36 -0.75 -7.01 0.22
CA GLU A 36 0.03 -7.49 -0.92
C GLU A 36 -0.37 -8.88 -1.37
N ARG A 37 -0.88 -9.70 -0.44
CA ARG A 37 -1.41 -11.02 -0.77
C ARG A 37 -2.80 -10.96 -1.39
N GLY A 38 -3.49 -9.83 -1.22
CA GLY A 38 -4.86 -9.69 -1.69
C GLY A 38 -5.90 -10.33 -0.79
N THR A 39 -5.51 -10.78 0.41
CA THR A 39 -6.46 -11.41 1.36
C THR A 39 -7.32 -10.37 2.08
N HIS A 40 -6.82 -9.15 2.20
CA HIS A 40 -7.54 -8.05 2.85
C HIS A 40 -7.34 -6.78 2.04
N LYS A 41 -8.40 -5.98 1.95
CA LYS A 41 -8.32 -4.67 1.32
C LYS A 41 -8.07 -3.61 2.39
N PRO A 42 -7.39 -2.50 2.04
CA PRO A 42 -7.20 -1.41 3.00
C PRO A 42 -8.54 -0.86 3.49
N THR A 43 -8.58 -0.51 4.76
CA THR A 43 -9.74 0.21 5.31
C THR A 43 -9.79 1.62 4.74
N ILE A 44 -10.92 2.32 4.96
CA ILE A 44 -11.05 3.71 4.51
C ILE A 44 -9.92 4.59 5.09
N LYS A 45 -9.60 4.39 6.36
CA LYS A 45 -8.51 5.12 7.01
C LYS A 45 -7.16 4.86 6.33
N ALA A 46 -6.90 3.59 6.00
CA ALA A 46 -5.67 3.22 5.30
C ALA A 46 -5.65 3.75 3.88
N LYS A 47 -6.79 3.73 3.19
CA LYS A 47 -6.91 4.29 1.83
C LYS A 47 -6.56 5.78 1.83
N ARG A 48 -6.98 6.52 2.85
CA ARG A 48 -6.64 7.94 2.97
C ARG A 48 -5.14 8.16 3.12
N LYS A 49 -4.47 7.26 3.82
CA LYS A 49 -3.01 7.34 3.97
C LYS A 49 -2.27 6.99 2.68
N LEU A 50 -2.81 6.02 1.93
CA LEU A 50 -2.22 5.57 0.68
C LEU A 50 -2.45 6.56 -0.47
N ALA A 51 -3.59 7.22 -0.50
CA ALA A 51 -3.99 8.08 -1.62
C ALA A 51 -2.94 9.12 -2.02
N PRO A 52 -2.32 9.89 -1.10
CA PRO A 52 -1.30 10.87 -1.47
C PRO A 52 -0.09 10.23 -2.17
N TYR A 53 0.32 9.04 -1.70
CA TYR A 53 1.45 8.35 -2.30
C TYR A 53 1.10 7.81 -3.69
N PHE A 54 -0.08 7.23 -3.83
CA PHE A 54 -0.53 6.74 -5.13
C PHE A 54 -0.63 7.89 -6.14
N LYS A 55 -1.20 9.00 -5.72
CA LYS A 55 -1.31 10.18 -6.58
C LYS A 55 0.05 10.71 -7.00
N LYS A 56 0.97 10.84 -6.04
CA LYS A 56 2.32 11.35 -6.29
C LYS A 56 3.09 10.48 -7.28
N HIS A 57 2.92 9.17 -7.21
CA HIS A 57 3.65 8.21 -8.04
C HIS A 57 2.82 7.68 -9.20
N LYS A 58 1.67 8.28 -9.46
CA LYS A 58 0.78 7.91 -10.57
C LYS A 58 0.38 6.44 -10.55
N ILE A 59 0.10 5.94 -9.35
CA ILE A 59 -0.40 4.58 -9.16
C ILE A 59 -1.92 4.63 -9.13
N GLU A 60 -2.57 3.98 -10.09
CA GLU A 60 -4.04 3.97 -10.19
C GLU A 60 -4.58 2.64 -9.67
N VAL A 61 -5.63 2.71 -8.86
CA VAL A 61 -6.28 1.54 -8.29
C VAL A 61 -7.72 1.50 -8.81
N ASP A 62 -8.12 0.36 -9.35
CA ASP A 62 -9.43 0.16 -9.98
C ASP A 62 -10.48 -0.45 -9.05
N GLU A 63 -10.16 -0.69 -7.80
CA GLU A 63 -11.08 -1.30 -6.84
C GLU A 63 -11.86 -0.29 -6.04
#